data_3089630e4fefce7f2c2ec98731f97aaf
#
_entry.id   3089630e4fefce7f2c2ec98731f97aaf
#
_cell.length_a   1.000
_cell.length_b   1.000
_cell.length_c   1.000
_cell.angle_alpha   90.00
_cell.angle_beta   90.00
_cell.angle_gamma   90.00
#
_symmetry.space_group_name_H-M   'P 1'
#
loop_
_entity.id
_entity.type
_entity.pdbx_description
1 polymer ?
#
loop_
_entity_poly.entity_id
_entity_poly.type
_entity_poly.pdbx_seq_one_letter_code
_entity_poly.pdbx_strand_id
1 'polypeptide(L)'
;MADATYHNNPISTEVAVILQNQTLEEKEFMSFEKILEWYRAWEGQCYVSFSGGKDSTVLAYLVADALSEINATCALHLAFCDTGLEYPENREFVRYYADWLKERFPAINVELHILKPEINFRRVVEHYGYPVISKEVAHRVKDARSCPSGKTYQSFFDNNNTSMIDWRKYAYLLDAPFKISHQCCDVMKKRPSKRFEKETGLRPIVGTMACESVMRKQKWKHEGCNAFEGKRPMSAPMSFWKEQDVLAFIRKYNIPISAAYGDVVEENGKLRTTGADRTGCMFCAFGATKDDRFCRLAHTHPTQYAWMMKPVEEGGLGMKPVLDYIGAKYEESDGAGR
;
A
#
# COMPACT_ATOMS: atom_id res chain seq x y z
N MET A 1 -3.59 4.19 26.67
CA MET A 1 -2.15 4.52 26.40
C MET A 1 -1.40 3.23 26.63
N ALA A 2 -0.40 2.91 25.79
CA ALA A 2 0.45 1.77 26.08
C ALA A 2 1.11 1.96 27.45
N ASP A 3 1.24 0.87 28.19
CA ASP A 3 1.94 0.87 29.48
C ASP A 3 3.36 1.42 29.28
N ALA A 4 3.91 2.12 30.32
CA ALA A 4 5.24 2.71 30.30
C ALA A 4 6.40 1.70 30.05
N THR A 5 6.09 0.39 30.00
CA THR A 5 7.04 -0.68 29.70
C THR A 5 7.29 -0.90 28.19
N TYR A 6 6.44 -0.34 27.33
CA TYR A 6 6.53 -0.55 25.87
C TYR A 6 7.24 0.61 25.18
N HIS A 7 8.39 0.34 24.59
CA HIS A 7 9.23 1.29 23.88
C HIS A 7 9.56 0.82 22.47
N ASN A 8 9.90 1.78 21.60
CA ASN A 8 10.47 1.47 20.29
C ASN A 8 11.78 0.66 20.48
N ASN A 9 11.99 -0.31 19.60
CA ASN A 9 13.18 -1.17 19.64
C ASN A 9 14.01 -1.02 18.35
N PRO A 10 14.88 0.00 18.26
CA PRO A 10 15.74 0.22 17.11
C PRO A 10 16.65 -0.98 16.85
N ILE A 11 16.92 -1.25 15.57
CA ILE A 11 17.76 -2.37 15.15
C ILE A 11 18.95 -1.91 14.30
N SER A 12 20.09 -2.57 14.44
CA SER A 12 21.27 -2.31 13.61
C SER A 12 21.07 -2.83 12.18
N THR A 13 21.97 -2.47 11.28
CA THR A 13 21.95 -2.98 9.90
C THR A 13 22.23 -4.47 9.85
N GLU A 14 23.14 -4.95 10.68
CA GLU A 14 23.53 -6.35 10.81
C GLU A 14 22.35 -7.20 11.30
N VAL A 15 21.68 -6.76 12.37
CA VAL A 15 20.47 -7.42 12.88
C VAL A 15 19.37 -7.44 11.82
N ALA A 16 19.17 -6.35 11.10
CA ALA A 16 18.17 -6.29 10.01
C ALA A 16 18.45 -7.32 8.90
N VAL A 17 19.74 -7.54 8.56
CA VAL A 17 20.12 -8.55 7.56
C VAL A 17 19.89 -9.97 8.10
N ILE A 18 20.24 -10.24 9.37
CA ILE A 18 19.99 -11.53 10.01
C ILE A 18 18.48 -11.85 9.99
N LEU A 19 17.64 -10.93 10.47
CA LEU A 19 16.19 -11.11 10.53
C LEU A 19 15.57 -11.36 9.14
N GLN A 20 16.04 -10.67 8.10
CA GLN A 20 15.56 -10.85 6.74
C GLN A 20 15.97 -12.18 6.10
N ASN A 21 16.98 -12.86 6.63
CA ASN A 21 17.51 -14.13 6.11
C ASN A 21 17.11 -15.35 6.96
N GLN A 22 16.28 -15.17 7.96
CA GLN A 22 15.71 -16.26 8.72
C GLN A 22 14.80 -17.14 7.89
N THR A 23 14.55 -18.37 8.36
CA THR A 23 13.59 -19.29 7.77
C THR A 23 12.16 -18.76 7.86
N LEU A 24 11.25 -19.31 7.09
CA LEU A 24 9.85 -18.92 7.16
C LEU A 24 9.25 -19.16 8.55
N GLU A 25 9.56 -20.32 9.16
CA GLU A 25 9.09 -20.71 10.49
C GLU A 25 9.57 -19.73 11.57
N GLU A 26 10.84 -19.32 11.51
CA GLU A 26 11.38 -18.32 12.45
C GLU A 26 10.70 -16.97 12.27
N LYS A 27 10.39 -16.58 11.04
CA LYS A 27 9.66 -15.34 10.75
C LYS A 27 8.20 -15.39 11.19
N GLU A 28 7.54 -16.53 11.03
CA GLU A 28 6.20 -16.77 11.57
C GLU A 28 6.19 -16.57 13.08
N PHE A 29 7.11 -17.25 13.79
CA PHE A 29 7.23 -17.12 15.25
C PHE A 29 7.52 -15.69 15.70
N MET A 30 8.45 -15.00 15.05
CA MET A 30 8.76 -13.61 15.39
C MET A 30 7.59 -12.66 15.13
N SER A 31 6.83 -12.89 14.04
CA SER A 31 5.64 -12.08 13.75
C SER A 31 4.55 -12.32 14.78
N PHE A 32 4.36 -13.56 15.21
CA PHE A 32 3.46 -13.95 16.29
C PHE A 32 3.77 -13.19 17.59
N GLU A 33 5.04 -13.21 18.03
CA GLU A 33 5.47 -12.48 19.22
C GLU A 33 5.24 -10.97 19.10
N LYS A 34 5.51 -10.36 17.94
CA LYS A 34 5.28 -8.93 17.71
C LYS A 34 3.78 -8.56 17.68
N ILE A 35 2.94 -9.44 17.17
CA ILE A 35 1.48 -9.28 17.22
C ILE A 35 1.00 -9.33 18.67
N LEU A 36 1.40 -10.33 19.44
CA LEU A 36 0.99 -10.46 20.85
C LEU A 36 1.50 -9.31 21.71
N GLU A 37 2.75 -8.86 21.51
CA GLU A 37 3.30 -7.68 22.18
C GLU A 37 2.41 -6.45 21.92
N TRP A 38 1.98 -6.23 20.66
CA TRP A 38 1.11 -5.14 20.28
C TRP A 38 -0.28 -5.23 20.91
N TYR A 39 -0.90 -6.41 20.85
CA TYR A 39 -2.22 -6.63 21.44
C TYR A 39 -2.22 -6.47 22.95
N ARG A 40 -1.18 -6.91 23.66
CA ARG A 40 -1.04 -6.69 25.10
C ARG A 40 -0.88 -5.21 25.43
N ALA A 41 -0.03 -4.49 24.71
CA ALA A 41 0.23 -3.06 24.94
C ALA A 41 -1.02 -2.17 24.76
N TRP A 42 -1.96 -2.60 23.93
CA TRP A 42 -3.18 -1.85 23.63
C TRP A 42 -4.46 -2.56 24.08
N GLU A 43 -4.35 -3.56 24.98
CA GLU A 43 -5.49 -4.26 25.57
C GLU A 43 -6.47 -4.79 24.52
N GLY A 44 -5.97 -5.31 23.40
CA GLY A 44 -6.78 -5.81 22.30
C GLY A 44 -7.37 -4.73 21.38
N GLN A 45 -7.21 -3.45 21.68
CA GLN A 45 -7.74 -2.33 20.88
C GLN A 45 -6.90 -2.11 19.61
N CYS A 46 -6.93 -3.08 18.70
CA CYS A 46 -6.11 -3.12 17.50
C CYS A 46 -6.95 -3.42 16.26
N TYR A 47 -6.46 -3.01 15.08
CA TYR A 47 -7.04 -3.38 13.80
C TYR A 47 -5.98 -3.66 12.76
N VAL A 48 -6.26 -4.57 11.83
CA VAL A 48 -5.45 -4.83 10.65
C VAL A 48 -5.85 -3.87 9.53
N SER A 49 -4.89 -3.09 9.03
CA SER A 49 -5.09 -2.29 7.80
C SER A 49 -5.11 -3.25 6.61
N PHE A 50 -6.30 -3.71 6.26
CA PHE A 50 -6.53 -4.73 5.26
C PHE A 50 -6.82 -4.09 3.90
N SER A 51 -6.01 -4.41 2.89
CA SER A 51 -6.18 -3.86 1.53
C SER A 51 -6.69 -4.89 0.52
N GLY A 52 -6.87 -6.16 0.93
CA GLY A 52 -7.12 -7.29 0.03
C GLY A 52 -5.90 -7.68 -0.82
N GLY A 53 -4.77 -6.99 -0.68
CA GLY A 53 -3.51 -7.37 -1.29
C GLY A 53 -2.84 -8.52 -0.54
N LYS A 54 -2.06 -9.38 -1.23
CA LYS A 54 -1.45 -10.59 -0.69
C LYS A 54 -0.74 -10.39 0.66
N ASP A 55 -0.02 -9.28 0.83
CA ASP A 55 0.74 -9.00 2.05
C ASP A 55 -0.18 -8.72 3.25
N SER A 56 -1.26 -7.96 3.04
CA SER A 56 -2.28 -7.71 4.08
C SER A 56 -3.16 -8.92 4.35
N THR A 57 -3.31 -9.82 3.39
CA THR A 57 -4.01 -11.09 3.52
C THR A 57 -3.22 -12.04 4.44
N VAL A 58 -1.91 -12.18 4.19
CA VAL A 58 -1.01 -12.93 5.10
C VAL A 58 -1.01 -12.32 6.50
N LEU A 59 -0.91 -10.98 6.61
CA LEU A 59 -0.98 -10.32 7.92
C LEU A 59 -2.27 -10.64 8.67
N ALA A 60 -3.43 -10.57 8.00
CA ALA A 60 -4.71 -10.85 8.64
C ALA A 60 -4.81 -12.30 9.14
N TYR A 61 -4.24 -13.26 8.37
CA TYR A 61 -4.11 -14.64 8.81
C TYR A 61 -3.22 -14.77 10.06
N LEU A 62 -2.01 -14.19 10.03
CA LEU A 62 -1.07 -14.22 11.16
C LEU A 62 -1.71 -13.65 12.44
N VAL A 63 -2.49 -12.58 12.31
CA VAL A 63 -3.18 -12.00 13.47
C VAL A 63 -4.32 -12.92 13.95
N ALA A 64 -5.12 -13.50 13.04
CA ALA A 64 -6.16 -14.44 13.41
C ALA A 64 -5.60 -15.68 14.10
N ASP A 65 -4.51 -16.23 13.58
CA ASP A 65 -3.80 -17.37 14.13
C ASP A 65 -3.27 -17.06 15.54
N ALA A 66 -2.57 -15.93 15.71
CA ALA A 66 -2.04 -15.51 17.00
C ALA A 66 -3.15 -15.30 18.06
N LEU A 67 -4.28 -14.70 17.68
CA LEU A 67 -5.42 -14.52 18.60
C LEU A 67 -6.10 -15.84 18.93
N SER A 68 -6.17 -16.76 17.97
CA SER A 68 -6.73 -18.10 18.18
C SER A 68 -5.88 -18.92 19.17
N GLU A 69 -4.57 -18.92 19.02
CA GLU A 69 -3.62 -19.65 19.88
C GLU A 69 -3.73 -19.22 21.36
N ILE A 70 -3.99 -17.96 21.63
CA ILE A 70 -4.15 -17.45 23.00
C ILE A 70 -5.61 -17.44 23.48
N ASN A 71 -6.54 -17.97 22.71
CA ASN A 71 -8.00 -17.91 23.00
C ASN A 71 -8.46 -16.47 23.34
N ALA A 72 -8.05 -15.50 22.50
CA ALA A 72 -8.36 -14.10 22.72
C ALA A 72 -9.86 -13.82 22.70
N THR A 73 -10.34 -12.98 23.61
CA THR A 73 -11.74 -12.55 23.65
C THR A 73 -12.02 -11.28 22.86
N CYS A 74 -10.97 -10.57 22.44
CA CYS A 74 -11.11 -9.38 21.60
C CYS A 74 -11.43 -9.76 20.14
N ALA A 75 -12.12 -8.85 19.43
CA ALA A 75 -12.38 -9.04 18.00
C ALA A 75 -11.14 -8.76 17.16
N LEU A 76 -11.00 -9.47 16.04
CA LEU A 76 -10.12 -9.13 14.94
C LEU A 76 -10.82 -8.11 14.03
N HIS A 77 -10.45 -6.84 14.14
CA HIS A 77 -10.95 -5.79 13.27
C HIS A 77 -10.11 -5.70 11.99
N LEU A 78 -10.75 -5.87 10.82
CA LEU A 78 -10.17 -5.65 9.50
C LEU A 78 -10.69 -4.32 8.96
N ALA A 79 -9.82 -3.36 8.62
CA ALA A 79 -10.24 -2.08 8.07
C ALA A 79 -9.77 -1.93 6.61
N PHE A 80 -10.72 -1.87 5.68
CA PHE A 80 -10.50 -1.71 4.25
C PHE A 80 -10.90 -0.32 3.78
N CYS A 81 -9.98 0.42 3.16
CA CYS A 81 -10.30 1.69 2.52
C CYS A 81 -10.81 1.44 1.09
N ASP A 82 -12.13 1.45 0.92
CA ASP A 82 -12.78 1.38 -0.39
C ASP A 82 -12.67 2.76 -1.08
N THR A 83 -11.66 2.92 -1.90
CA THR A 83 -11.41 4.16 -2.62
C THR A 83 -12.16 4.25 -3.96
N GLY A 84 -12.74 3.12 -4.41
CA GLY A 84 -13.31 2.97 -5.75
C GLY A 84 -12.25 2.80 -6.85
N LEU A 85 -10.97 2.67 -6.48
CA LEU A 85 -9.83 2.53 -7.41
C LEU A 85 -9.19 1.14 -7.36
N GLU A 86 -9.68 0.29 -6.48
CA GLU A 86 -9.26 -1.09 -6.38
C GLU A 86 -9.82 -1.91 -7.55
N TYR A 87 -9.10 -2.94 -7.96
CA TYR A 87 -9.62 -3.94 -8.90
C TYR A 87 -10.94 -4.52 -8.37
N PRO A 88 -11.97 -4.72 -9.23
CA PRO A 88 -13.26 -5.28 -8.81
C PRO A 88 -13.09 -6.57 -8.01
N GLU A 89 -12.24 -7.50 -8.48
CA GLU A 89 -11.94 -8.78 -7.84
C GLU A 89 -11.36 -8.59 -6.44
N ASN A 90 -10.58 -7.53 -6.25
CA ASN A 90 -9.99 -7.24 -4.94
C ASN A 90 -11.05 -6.74 -3.93
N ARG A 91 -12.06 -5.99 -4.40
CA ARG A 91 -13.17 -5.51 -3.56
C ARG A 91 -14.11 -6.66 -3.16
N GLU A 92 -14.35 -7.61 -4.05
CA GLU A 92 -15.10 -8.83 -3.77
C GLU A 92 -14.33 -9.73 -2.80
N PHE A 93 -13.04 -9.93 -3.07
CA PHE A 93 -12.15 -10.72 -2.24
C PHE A 93 -12.09 -10.23 -0.78
N VAL A 94 -12.13 -8.94 -0.53
CA VAL A 94 -12.09 -8.38 0.83
C VAL A 94 -13.23 -8.93 1.70
N ARG A 95 -14.44 -9.04 1.17
CA ARG A 95 -15.59 -9.60 1.89
C ARG A 95 -15.48 -11.12 2.03
N TYR A 96 -15.19 -11.78 0.92
CA TYR A 96 -14.96 -13.23 0.92
C TYR A 96 -13.91 -13.64 1.96
N TYR A 97 -12.79 -12.93 2.01
CA TYR A 97 -11.69 -13.27 2.92
C TYR A 97 -12.05 -13.07 4.40
N ALA A 98 -12.81 -12.05 4.71
CA ALA A 98 -13.30 -11.86 6.08
C ALA A 98 -14.21 -13.02 6.55
N ASP A 99 -15.07 -13.52 5.66
CA ASP A 99 -15.92 -14.68 5.95
C ASP A 99 -15.11 -15.98 5.99
N TRP A 100 -14.15 -16.15 5.09
CA TRP A 100 -13.22 -17.28 5.11
C TRP A 100 -12.40 -17.34 6.43
N LEU A 101 -11.97 -16.20 6.97
CA LEU A 101 -11.28 -16.15 8.26
C LEU A 101 -12.19 -16.59 9.41
N LYS A 102 -13.47 -16.23 9.42
CA LYS A 102 -14.46 -16.71 10.43
C LYS A 102 -14.61 -18.22 10.40
N GLU A 103 -14.66 -18.79 9.19
CA GLU A 103 -14.75 -20.25 9.02
C GLU A 103 -13.45 -20.95 9.45
N ARG A 104 -12.30 -20.38 9.11
CA ARG A 104 -10.99 -20.93 9.42
C ARG A 104 -10.62 -20.84 10.90
N PHE A 105 -11.06 -19.78 11.58
CA PHE A 105 -10.81 -19.50 13.00
C PHE A 105 -12.13 -19.23 13.75
N PRO A 106 -12.96 -20.27 13.98
CA PRO A 106 -14.33 -20.09 14.51
C PRO A 106 -14.37 -19.55 15.94
N ALA A 107 -13.27 -19.60 16.68
CA ALA A 107 -13.16 -19.01 18.01
C ALA A 107 -12.93 -17.48 17.98
N ILE A 108 -12.60 -16.90 16.83
CA ILE A 108 -12.27 -15.49 16.70
C ILE A 108 -13.45 -14.72 16.10
N ASN A 109 -13.89 -13.66 16.79
CA ASN A 109 -14.85 -12.72 16.21
C ASN A 109 -14.14 -11.83 15.18
N VAL A 110 -14.48 -11.97 13.88
CA VAL A 110 -13.88 -11.16 12.78
C VAL A 110 -14.88 -10.10 12.35
N GLU A 111 -14.45 -8.84 12.42
CA GLU A 111 -15.24 -7.66 12.04
C GLU A 111 -14.60 -6.92 10.87
N LEU A 112 -15.33 -6.76 9.77
CA LEU A 112 -14.87 -6.03 8.58
C LEU A 112 -15.45 -4.62 8.56
N HIS A 113 -14.58 -3.60 8.56
CA HIS A 113 -14.91 -2.19 8.47
C HIS A 113 -14.56 -1.65 7.08
N ILE A 114 -15.57 -1.14 6.36
CA ILE A 114 -15.39 -0.53 5.04
C ILE A 114 -15.30 0.99 5.22
N LEU A 115 -14.10 1.53 5.06
CA LEU A 115 -13.82 2.95 5.17
C LEU A 115 -13.91 3.62 3.81
N LYS A 116 -14.56 4.78 3.73
CA LYS A 116 -14.69 5.54 2.49
C LYS A 116 -13.99 6.90 2.60
N PRO A 117 -13.32 7.36 1.52
CA PRO A 117 -12.83 8.71 1.45
C PRO A 117 -13.97 9.72 1.39
N GLU A 118 -13.73 10.95 1.85
CA GLU A 118 -14.72 12.05 1.84
C GLU A 118 -15.05 12.54 0.43
N ILE A 119 -14.08 12.46 -0.47
CA ILE A 119 -14.22 12.83 -1.88
C ILE A 119 -13.72 11.72 -2.77
N ASN A 120 -14.31 11.56 -3.95
CA ASN A 120 -13.89 10.58 -4.94
C ASN A 120 -12.58 10.99 -5.64
N PHE A 121 -11.95 10.04 -6.33
CA PHE A 121 -10.65 10.26 -6.97
C PHE A 121 -10.68 11.31 -8.06
N ARG A 122 -11.76 11.43 -8.84
CA ARG A 122 -11.92 12.48 -9.83
C ARG A 122 -11.77 13.86 -9.18
N ARG A 123 -12.48 14.11 -8.08
CA ARG A 123 -12.33 15.37 -7.30
C ARG A 123 -10.94 15.53 -6.71
N VAL A 124 -10.27 14.42 -6.35
CA VAL A 124 -8.88 14.50 -5.87
C VAL A 124 -7.94 15.00 -6.96
N VAL A 125 -8.03 14.48 -8.19
CA VAL A 125 -7.16 14.95 -9.29
C VAL A 125 -7.50 16.35 -9.74
N GLU A 126 -8.77 16.72 -9.78
CA GLU A 126 -9.22 18.09 -10.09
C GLU A 126 -8.68 19.11 -9.07
N HIS A 127 -8.76 18.80 -7.79
CA HIS A 127 -8.38 19.70 -6.72
C HIS A 127 -6.87 19.74 -6.47
N TYR A 128 -6.26 18.56 -6.31
CA TYR A 128 -4.85 18.43 -5.92
C TYR A 128 -3.91 18.17 -7.11
N GLY A 129 -4.36 17.47 -8.13
CA GLY A 129 -3.57 17.06 -9.28
C GLY A 129 -3.26 15.57 -9.36
N TYR A 130 -2.67 15.18 -10.47
CA TYR A 130 -2.38 13.78 -10.81
C TYR A 130 -1.16 13.24 -10.07
N PRO A 131 -1.19 11.95 -9.62
CA PRO A 131 -0.07 11.27 -9.02
C PRO A 131 0.86 10.71 -10.10
N VAL A 132 1.92 11.43 -10.48
CA VAL A 132 2.82 11.04 -11.57
C VAL A 132 4.23 10.69 -11.09
N ILE A 133 4.93 9.82 -11.82
CA ILE A 133 6.32 9.38 -11.63
C ILE A 133 6.54 8.68 -10.29
N SER A 134 6.61 9.42 -9.19
CA SER A 134 6.74 8.91 -7.83
C SER A 134 6.17 9.89 -6.82
N LYS A 135 5.91 9.44 -5.59
CA LYS A 135 5.42 10.33 -4.52
C LYS A 135 6.39 11.46 -4.23
N GLU A 136 7.68 11.16 -4.25
CA GLU A 136 8.74 12.12 -3.96
C GLU A 136 8.84 13.17 -5.08
N VAL A 137 8.86 12.73 -6.35
CA VAL A 137 8.87 13.63 -7.49
C VAL A 137 7.62 14.50 -7.53
N ALA A 138 6.44 13.91 -7.41
CA ALA A 138 5.18 14.66 -7.41
C ALA A 138 5.07 15.66 -6.25
N HIS A 139 5.61 15.32 -5.07
CA HIS A 139 5.70 16.24 -3.93
C HIS A 139 6.60 17.42 -4.26
N ARG A 140 7.83 17.15 -4.70
CA ARG A 140 8.82 18.18 -4.98
C ARG A 140 8.40 19.10 -6.13
N VAL A 141 7.80 18.55 -7.19
CA VAL A 141 7.25 19.35 -8.30
C VAL A 141 6.12 20.26 -7.79
N LYS A 142 5.20 19.75 -6.98
CA LYS A 142 4.14 20.57 -6.38
C LYS A 142 4.71 21.73 -5.57
N ASP A 143 5.70 21.46 -4.70
CA ASP A 143 6.33 22.47 -3.86
C ASP A 143 7.09 23.52 -4.69
N ALA A 144 7.83 23.07 -5.70
CA ALA A 144 8.54 23.94 -6.63
C ALA A 144 7.59 24.88 -7.40
N ARG A 145 6.48 24.34 -7.92
CA ARG A 145 5.46 25.13 -8.63
C ARG A 145 4.72 26.13 -7.72
N SER A 146 4.64 25.86 -6.41
CA SER A 146 4.04 26.79 -5.46
C SER A 146 4.96 27.96 -5.10
N CYS A 147 6.28 27.82 -5.32
CA CYS A 147 7.27 28.87 -5.04
C CYS A 147 8.39 28.87 -6.11
N PRO A 148 8.15 29.46 -7.31
CA PRO A 148 9.11 29.43 -8.42
C PRO A 148 10.47 30.10 -8.15
N SER A 149 10.56 30.96 -7.13
CA SER A 149 11.82 31.59 -6.68
C SER A 149 12.53 30.80 -5.57
N GLY A 150 11.90 29.72 -5.08
CA GLY A 150 12.38 28.96 -3.92
C GLY A 150 13.52 27.99 -4.24
N LYS A 151 14.26 27.60 -3.20
CA LYS A 151 15.36 26.63 -3.32
C LYS A 151 14.91 25.29 -3.96
N THR A 152 13.68 24.85 -3.69
CA THR A 152 13.12 23.63 -4.29
C THR A 152 13.01 23.76 -5.80
N TYR A 153 12.53 24.89 -6.31
CA TYR A 153 12.47 25.16 -7.76
C TYR A 153 13.87 25.19 -8.37
N GLN A 154 14.80 25.95 -7.77
CA GLN A 154 16.18 26.08 -8.24
C GLN A 154 16.90 24.73 -8.32
N SER A 155 16.59 23.78 -7.41
CA SER A 155 17.21 22.46 -7.41
C SER A 155 16.93 21.61 -8.66
N PHE A 156 15.92 21.94 -9.47
CA PHE A 156 15.65 21.30 -10.74
C PHE A 156 16.62 21.74 -11.86
N PHE A 157 17.38 22.79 -11.62
CA PHE A 157 18.35 23.35 -12.57
C PHE A 157 19.79 23.33 -12.03
N ASP A 158 19.97 22.88 -10.79
CA ASP A 158 21.27 22.83 -10.14
C ASP A 158 22.13 21.68 -10.66
N ASN A 159 23.29 22.01 -11.26
CA ASN A 159 24.28 21.05 -11.74
C ASN A 159 25.10 20.40 -10.62
N ASN A 160 25.12 21.00 -9.43
CA ASN A 160 25.90 20.52 -8.27
C ASN A 160 25.05 19.73 -7.28
N ASN A 161 23.91 19.22 -7.74
CA ASN A 161 22.98 18.49 -6.89
C ASN A 161 23.62 17.20 -6.34
N THR A 162 23.80 17.14 -5.03
CA THR A 162 24.34 15.99 -4.29
C THR A 162 23.24 15.02 -3.83
N SER A 163 21.97 15.27 -4.19
CA SER A 163 20.87 14.36 -3.80
C SER A 163 20.93 13.05 -4.59
N MET A 164 20.41 11.97 -3.99
CA MET A 164 20.30 10.66 -4.66
C MET A 164 19.44 10.69 -5.93
N ILE A 165 18.60 11.73 -6.09
CA ILE A 165 17.73 11.93 -7.25
C ILE A 165 18.28 13.10 -8.07
N ASP A 166 18.55 12.85 -9.35
CA ASP A 166 18.86 13.91 -10.32
C ASP A 166 17.54 14.63 -10.71
N TRP A 167 17.27 15.76 -10.05
CA TRP A 167 16.06 16.54 -10.22
C TRP A 167 15.92 17.15 -11.61
N ARG A 168 17.01 17.37 -12.33
CA ARG A 168 17.01 17.95 -13.69
C ARG A 168 16.22 17.08 -14.67
N LYS A 169 16.23 15.75 -14.46
CA LYS A 169 15.43 14.79 -15.25
C LYS A 169 13.93 15.04 -15.18
N TYR A 170 13.48 15.74 -14.15
CA TYR A 170 12.08 16.01 -13.90
C TYR A 170 11.71 17.48 -14.04
N ALA A 171 12.64 18.34 -14.50
CA ALA A 171 12.39 19.79 -14.68
C ALA A 171 11.23 20.06 -15.64
N TYR A 172 11.05 19.22 -16.66
CA TYR A 172 9.93 19.32 -17.60
C TYR A 172 8.56 19.27 -16.94
N LEU A 173 8.43 18.61 -15.78
CA LEU A 173 7.18 18.55 -15.03
C LEU A 173 6.77 19.90 -14.40
N LEU A 174 7.69 20.85 -14.29
CA LEU A 174 7.38 22.19 -13.80
C LEU A 174 6.42 22.93 -14.73
N ASP A 175 6.50 22.65 -16.03
CA ASP A 175 5.68 23.28 -17.08
C ASP A 175 4.47 22.42 -17.51
N ALA A 176 4.20 21.32 -16.80
CA ALA A 176 3.08 20.44 -17.14
C ALA A 176 1.74 21.21 -17.13
N PRO A 177 0.89 21.05 -18.17
CA PRO A 177 -0.38 21.79 -18.32
C PRO A 177 -1.47 21.34 -17.33
N PHE A 178 -1.15 20.43 -16.43
CA PHE A 178 -2.03 19.91 -15.41
C PHE A 178 -1.39 19.98 -14.01
N LYS A 179 -2.22 19.90 -12.97
CA LYS A 179 -1.74 19.87 -11.58
C LYS A 179 -1.07 18.53 -11.28
N ILE A 180 0.02 18.56 -10.55
CA ILE A 180 0.76 17.37 -10.08
C ILE A 180 0.75 17.34 -8.55
N SER A 181 0.46 16.18 -7.95
CA SER A 181 0.45 16.05 -6.50
C SER A 181 0.66 14.61 -6.03
N HIS A 182 1.24 14.45 -4.85
CA HIS A 182 1.37 13.19 -4.12
C HIS A 182 0.21 12.92 -3.15
N GLN A 183 -0.78 13.82 -3.06
CA GLN A 183 -1.78 13.83 -1.97
C GLN A 183 -2.88 12.79 -2.13
N CYS A 184 -3.05 12.15 -3.30
CA CYS A 184 -4.11 11.16 -3.52
C CYS A 184 -4.13 10.06 -2.43
N CYS A 185 -2.98 9.47 -2.08
CA CYS A 185 -2.93 8.44 -1.03
C CYS A 185 -3.25 8.98 0.37
N ASP A 186 -2.97 10.26 0.63
CA ASP A 186 -3.34 10.87 1.90
C ASP A 186 -4.86 11.01 2.00
N VAL A 187 -5.47 11.61 0.98
CA VAL A 187 -6.92 11.87 0.94
C VAL A 187 -7.72 10.56 0.89
N MET A 188 -7.31 9.64 0.00
CA MET A 188 -8.09 8.44 -0.29
C MET A 188 -7.93 7.31 0.74
N LYS A 189 -6.76 7.21 1.40
CA LYS A 189 -6.45 6.09 2.29
C LYS A 189 -6.11 6.54 3.71
N LYS A 190 -5.18 7.51 3.88
CA LYS A 190 -4.70 7.85 5.22
C LYS A 190 -5.72 8.63 6.05
N ARG A 191 -6.47 9.58 5.45
CA ARG A 191 -7.50 10.34 6.19
C ARG A 191 -8.64 9.45 6.68
N PRO A 192 -9.24 8.54 5.85
CA PRO A 192 -10.22 7.58 6.33
C PRO A 192 -9.70 6.72 7.48
N SER A 193 -8.47 6.18 7.37
CA SER A 193 -7.88 5.38 8.44
C SER A 193 -7.69 6.18 9.73
N LYS A 194 -7.17 7.42 9.65
CA LYS A 194 -6.99 8.29 10.82
C LYS A 194 -8.32 8.68 11.47
N ARG A 195 -9.36 8.89 10.66
CA ARG A 195 -10.70 9.14 11.18
C ARG A 195 -11.22 7.92 11.94
N PHE A 196 -11.10 6.73 11.36
CA PHE A 196 -11.46 5.47 12.00
C PHE A 196 -10.72 5.26 13.32
N GLU A 197 -9.39 5.49 13.35
CA GLU A 197 -8.58 5.43 14.58
C GLU A 197 -9.06 6.41 15.66
N LYS A 198 -9.46 7.63 15.22
CA LYS A 198 -9.96 8.66 16.15
C LYS A 198 -11.34 8.29 16.73
N GLU A 199 -12.22 7.72 15.92
CA GLU A 199 -13.58 7.35 16.29
C GLU A 199 -13.64 6.10 17.16
N THR A 200 -12.77 5.11 16.89
CA THR A 200 -12.79 3.81 17.57
C THR A 200 -11.73 3.67 18.67
N GLY A 201 -10.67 4.46 18.65
CA GLY A 201 -9.51 4.27 19.52
C GLY A 201 -8.56 3.15 19.10
N LEU A 202 -8.91 2.36 18.06
CA LEU A 202 -8.14 1.22 17.61
C LEU A 202 -6.77 1.60 17.05
N ARG A 203 -5.76 0.74 17.24
CA ARG A 203 -4.37 0.93 16.80
C ARG A 203 -4.03 0.07 15.59
N PRO A 204 -3.37 0.65 14.56
CA PRO A 204 -3.12 -0.05 13.30
C PRO A 204 -2.03 -1.11 13.40
N ILE A 205 -2.28 -2.25 12.74
CA ILE A 205 -1.28 -3.24 12.34
C ILE A 205 -1.24 -3.24 10.81
N VAL A 206 -0.05 -3.13 10.23
CA VAL A 206 0.14 -2.97 8.78
C VAL A 206 1.07 -4.04 8.20
N GLY A 207 0.72 -4.59 7.04
CA GLY A 207 1.52 -5.60 6.32
C GLY A 207 2.62 -4.97 5.46
N THR A 208 3.40 -4.04 6.03
CA THR A 208 4.51 -3.41 5.28
C THR A 208 5.82 -4.10 5.54
N MET A 209 6.61 -4.32 4.48
CA MET A 209 7.91 -4.95 4.54
C MET A 209 9.03 -3.95 4.27
N ALA A 210 10.15 -4.09 4.98
CA ALA A 210 11.31 -3.20 4.82
C ALA A 210 11.98 -3.34 3.44
N CYS A 211 11.86 -4.50 2.79
CA CYS A 211 12.42 -4.75 1.45
C CYS A 211 11.74 -3.93 0.33
N GLU A 212 10.55 -3.37 0.56
CA GLU A 212 9.80 -2.67 -0.47
C GLU A 212 10.34 -1.25 -0.78
N SER A 213 11.03 -0.60 0.17
CA SER A 213 11.65 0.70 -0.08
C SER A 213 12.69 1.08 0.98
N VAL A 214 13.64 1.93 0.58
CA VAL A 214 14.66 2.49 1.49
C VAL A 214 14.03 3.18 2.69
N MET A 215 12.97 3.96 2.50
CA MET A 215 12.29 4.66 3.59
C MET A 215 11.65 3.70 4.61
N ARG A 216 11.04 2.59 4.13
CA ARG A 216 10.47 1.57 5.03
C ARG A 216 11.57 0.86 5.81
N LYS A 217 12.69 0.55 5.16
CA LYS A 217 13.87 -0.05 5.81
C LYS A 217 14.44 0.87 6.89
N GLN A 218 14.57 2.17 6.61
CA GLN A 218 15.05 3.14 7.59
C GLN A 218 14.08 3.28 8.76
N LYS A 219 12.77 3.36 8.48
CA LYS A 219 11.75 3.42 9.53
C LYS A 219 11.82 2.18 10.44
N TRP A 220 11.86 0.99 9.87
CA TRP A 220 11.98 -0.26 10.61
C TRP A 220 13.25 -0.31 11.47
N LYS A 221 14.38 0.14 10.93
CA LYS A 221 15.64 0.22 11.69
C LYS A 221 15.55 1.19 12.88
N HIS A 222 14.82 2.29 12.72
CA HIS A 222 14.69 3.31 13.76
C HIS A 222 13.65 2.96 14.83
N GLU A 223 12.52 2.37 14.44
CA GLU A 223 11.37 2.16 15.31
C GLU A 223 11.14 0.69 15.71
N GLY A 224 11.78 -0.26 15.01
CA GLY A 224 11.48 -1.68 15.15
C GLY A 224 10.19 -2.08 14.44
N CYS A 225 9.65 -3.27 14.78
CA CYS A 225 8.37 -3.73 14.23
C CYS A 225 7.18 -3.05 14.90
N ASN A 226 7.27 -2.77 16.20
CA ASN A 226 6.24 -2.10 16.98
C ASN A 226 6.71 -0.70 17.34
N ALA A 227 6.15 0.31 16.70
CA ALA A 227 6.39 1.71 17.00
C ALA A 227 5.36 2.18 18.03
N PHE A 228 5.72 2.12 19.32
CA PHE A 228 4.85 2.52 20.43
C PHE A 228 4.82 4.04 20.63
N GLU A 229 5.93 4.69 20.31
CA GLU A 229 6.15 6.11 20.53
C GLU A 229 5.79 6.95 19.30
N GLY A 230 5.57 8.24 19.55
CA GLY A 230 5.28 9.21 18.49
C GLY A 230 3.79 9.52 18.32
N LYS A 231 3.49 10.30 17.28
CA LYS A 231 2.12 10.84 17.07
C LYS A 231 1.09 9.79 16.61
N ARG A 232 1.55 8.67 16.08
CA ARG A 232 0.70 7.59 15.56
C ARG A 232 1.40 6.26 15.77
N PRO A 233 1.24 5.64 16.94
CA PRO A 233 1.72 4.28 17.18
C PRO A 233 1.23 3.30 16.10
N MET A 234 2.08 2.35 15.70
CA MET A 234 1.76 1.42 14.61
C MET A 234 2.63 0.16 14.71
N SER A 235 2.02 -0.99 14.50
CA SER A 235 2.75 -2.26 14.36
C SER A 235 2.93 -2.63 12.89
N ALA A 236 4.12 -3.16 12.55
CA ALA A 236 4.44 -3.74 11.25
C ALA A 236 5.19 -5.08 11.48
N PRO A 237 4.48 -6.13 11.93
CA PRO A 237 5.10 -7.38 12.40
C PRO A 237 5.76 -8.18 11.27
N MET A 238 5.50 -7.83 10.02
CA MET A 238 6.12 -8.40 8.82
C MET A 238 7.29 -7.56 8.27
N SER A 239 7.84 -6.60 9.02
CA SER A 239 8.89 -5.70 8.51
C SER A 239 10.13 -6.43 7.97
N PHE A 240 10.50 -7.57 8.53
CA PHE A 240 11.63 -8.40 8.11
C PHE A 240 11.31 -9.43 7.02
N TRP A 241 10.06 -9.55 6.60
CA TRP A 241 9.63 -10.45 5.53
C TRP A 241 10.08 -9.96 4.15
N LYS A 242 10.19 -10.90 3.21
CA LYS A 242 10.38 -10.67 1.78
C LYS A 242 9.17 -11.19 1.01
N GLU A 243 9.02 -10.79 -0.24
CA GLU A 243 7.93 -11.27 -1.09
C GLU A 243 7.88 -12.79 -1.22
N GLN A 244 9.05 -13.45 -1.30
CA GLN A 244 9.13 -14.91 -1.35
C GLN A 244 8.58 -15.57 -0.08
N ASP A 245 8.77 -14.96 1.08
CA ASP A 245 8.21 -15.46 2.34
C ASP A 245 6.67 -15.38 2.32
N VAL A 246 6.13 -14.26 1.82
CA VAL A 246 4.67 -14.08 1.67
C VAL A 246 4.08 -15.14 0.75
N LEU A 247 4.67 -15.37 -0.41
CA LEU A 247 4.19 -16.36 -1.37
C LEU A 247 4.36 -17.80 -0.86
N ALA A 248 5.46 -18.10 -0.16
CA ALA A 248 5.68 -19.38 0.48
C ALA A 248 4.66 -19.65 1.60
N PHE A 249 4.34 -18.63 2.39
CA PHE A 249 3.33 -18.70 3.44
C PHE A 249 1.92 -18.95 2.86
N ILE A 250 1.54 -18.22 1.81
CA ILE A 250 0.27 -18.43 1.09
C ILE A 250 0.16 -19.89 0.62
N ARG A 251 1.23 -20.43 0.03
CA ARG A 251 1.27 -21.83 -0.44
C ARG A 251 1.22 -22.84 0.72
N LYS A 252 1.98 -22.60 1.79
CA LYS A 252 2.06 -23.46 2.98
C LYS A 252 0.72 -23.66 3.65
N TYR A 253 -0.04 -22.57 3.82
CA TYR A 253 -1.31 -22.58 4.54
C TYR A 253 -2.55 -22.58 3.62
N ASN A 254 -2.33 -22.69 2.30
CA ASN A 254 -3.39 -22.67 1.28
C ASN A 254 -4.32 -21.46 1.44
N ILE A 255 -3.73 -20.29 1.64
CA ILE A 255 -4.47 -19.05 1.87
C ILE A 255 -5.04 -18.53 0.54
N PRO A 256 -6.34 -18.24 0.45
CA PRO A 256 -6.90 -17.62 -0.75
C PRO A 256 -6.34 -16.22 -0.95
N ILE A 257 -6.13 -15.84 -2.21
CA ILE A 257 -5.72 -14.50 -2.63
C ILE A 257 -6.70 -13.98 -3.68
N SER A 258 -6.74 -12.66 -3.87
CA SER A 258 -7.60 -12.04 -4.90
C SER A 258 -7.28 -12.61 -6.28
N ALA A 259 -8.33 -12.87 -7.08
CA ALA A 259 -8.20 -13.38 -8.44
C ALA A 259 -7.34 -12.48 -9.36
N ALA A 260 -7.18 -11.20 -9.01
CA ALA A 260 -6.26 -10.30 -9.71
C ALA A 260 -4.80 -10.76 -9.69
N TYR A 261 -4.40 -11.59 -8.70
CA TYR A 261 -3.06 -12.19 -8.64
C TYR A 261 -2.91 -13.46 -9.49
N GLY A 262 -4.03 -14.10 -9.88
CA GLY A 262 -3.98 -15.45 -10.46
C GLY A 262 -3.46 -16.48 -9.46
N ASP A 263 -2.71 -17.44 -9.95
CA ASP A 263 -2.15 -18.54 -9.15
C ASP A 263 -0.74 -18.22 -8.66
N VAL A 264 -0.36 -18.81 -7.52
CA VAL A 264 1.03 -18.82 -7.05
C VAL A 264 1.75 -20.01 -7.66
N VAL A 265 2.68 -19.74 -8.56
CA VAL A 265 3.47 -20.75 -9.27
C VAL A 265 4.96 -20.63 -8.96
N GLU A 266 5.69 -21.71 -9.17
CA GLU A 266 7.14 -21.72 -9.04
C GLU A 266 7.78 -21.73 -10.42
N GLU A 267 8.67 -20.77 -10.66
CA GLU A 267 9.41 -20.64 -11.91
C GLU A 267 10.87 -20.33 -11.60
N ASN A 268 11.78 -21.11 -12.13
CA ASN A 268 13.23 -20.97 -11.90
C ASN A 268 13.62 -20.91 -10.40
N GLY A 269 12.96 -21.72 -9.56
CA GLY A 269 13.22 -21.78 -8.11
C GLY A 269 12.71 -20.58 -7.33
N LYS A 270 11.83 -19.75 -7.93
CA LYS A 270 11.18 -18.61 -7.26
C LYS A 270 9.67 -18.68 -7.41
N LEU A 271 8.97 -18.30 -6.35
CA LEU A 271 7.54 -18.16 -6.36
C LEU A 271 7.14 -16.81 -6.99
N ARG A 272 6.11 -16.84 -7.81
CA ARG A 272 5.48 -15.64 -8.38
C ARG A 272 3.98 -15.84 -8.56
N THR A 273 3.27 -14.75 -8.73
CA THR A 273 1.87 -14.73 -9.16
C THR A 273 1.78 -14.74 -10.68
N THR A 274 0.77 -15.41 -11.26
CA THR A 274 0.57 -15.46 -12.72
C THR A 274 -0.13 -14.21 -13.26
N GLY A 275 -0.83 -13.46 -12.39
CA GLY A 275 -1.54 -12.22 -12.71
C GLY A 275 -0.73 -10.98 -12.28
N ALA A 276 -1.37 -10.08 -11.55
CA ALA A 276 -0.72 -8.86 -11.07
C ALA A 276 0.32 -9.14 -9.98
N ASP A 277 1.46 -8.47 -10.02
CA ASP A 277 2.43 -8.53 -8.91
C ASP A 277 1.91 -7.78 -7.68
N ARG A 278 1.14 -6.72 -7.90
CA ARG A 278 0.57 -5.86 -6.85
C ARG A 278 -0.81 -5.34 -7.24
N THR A 279 -1.76 -5.41 -6.33
CA THR A 279 -3.12 -4.87 -6.46
C THR A 279 -3.20 -3.47 -5.86
N GLY A 280 -2.48 -2.52 -6.44
CA GLY A 280 -2.59 -1.11 -6.07
C GLY A 280 -3.85 -0.45 -6.64
N CYS A 281 -3.93 0.89 -6.58
CA CYS A 281 -4.98 1.62 -7.29
C CYS A 281 -4.79 1.46 -8.81
N MET A 282 -5.83 1.05 -9.55
CA MET A 282 -5.78 0.81 -11.01
C MET A 282 -5.23 2.00 -11.80
N PHE A 283 -5.57 3.22 -11.40
CA PHE A 283 -5.25 4.46 -12.13
C PHE A 283 -4.03 5.20 -11.56
N CYS A 284 -3.18 4.51 -10.81
CA CYS A 284 -2.00 5.13 -10.21
C CYS A 284 -0.86 5.26 -11.23
N ALA A 285 -0.48 6.49 -11.58
CA ALA A 285 0.65 6.74 -12.46
C ALA A 285 2.01 6.85 -11.73
N PHE A 286 2.07 6.56 -10.41
CA PHE A 286 3.36 6.35 -9.74
C PHE A 286 4.03 5.07 -10.25
N GLY A 287 5.21 5.21 -10.82
CA GLY A 287 5.97 4.11 -11.41
C GLY A 287 5.52 3.67 -12.81
N ALA A 288 4.47 4.26 -13.37
CA ALA A 288 3.89 3.87 -14.67
C ALA A 288 4.85 3.97 -15.86
N THR A 289 5.92 4.77 -15.75
CA THR A 289 6.96 4.84 -16.77
C THR A 289 7.91 3.64 -16.78
N LYS A 290 7.81 2.75 -15.78
CA LYS A 290 8.72 1.61 -15.58
C LYS A 290 8.08 0.26 -15.93
N ASP A 291 6.79 0.23 -16.14
CA ASP A 291 6.02 -0.99 -16.40
C ASP A 291 4.90 -0.76 -17.44
N ASP A 292 4.19 -1.81 -17.78
CA ASP A 292 3.13 -1.87 -18.77
C ASP A 292 1.72 -1.94 -18.16
N ARG A 293 1.57 -1.49 -16.91
CA ARG A 293 0.31 -1.63 -16.14
C ARG A 293 -0.93 -1.13 -16.85
N PHE A 294 -0.81 -0.04 -17.62
CA PHE A 294 -1.96 0.50 -18.34
C PHE A 294 -2.27 -0.26 -19.63
N CYS A 295 -1.26 -0.85 -20.29
CA CYS A 295 -1.50 -1.80 -21.37
C CYS A 295 -2.25 -3.03 -20.83
N ARG A 296 -1.79 -3.61 -19.72
CA ARG A 296 -2.51 -4.73 -19.08
C ARG A 296 -3.92 -4.35 -18.66
N LEU A 297 -4.11 -3.16 -18.08
CA LEU A 297 -5.42 -2.68 -17.67
C LEU A 297 -6.39 -2.56 -18.85
N ALA A 298 -5.91 -2.14 -20.03
CA ALA A 298 -6.72 -2.05 -21.25
C ALA A 298 -7.30 -3.43 -21.63
N HIS A 299 -6.51 -4.49 -21.51
CA HIS A 299 -6.94 -5.85 -21.85
C HIS A 299 -7.80 -6.50 -20.76
N THR A 300 -7.43 -6.32 -19.49
CA THR A 300 -8.09 -7.01 -18.37
C THR A 300 -9.34 -6.28 -17.88
N HIS A 301 -9.38 -4.95 -17.96
CA HIS A 301 -10.45 -4.10 -17.44
C HIS A 301 -10.79 -2.96 -18.42
N PRO A 302 -11.27 -3.27 -19.64
CA PRO A 302 -11.46 -2.29 -20.72
C PRO A 302 -12.42 -1.16 -20.35
N THR A 303 -13.46 -1.45 -19.57
CA THR A 303 -14.43 -0.43 -19.12
C THR A 303 -13.79 0.60 -18.19
N GLN A 304 -13.00 0.15 -17.20
CA GLN A 304 -12.28 1.01 -16.27
C GLN A 304 -11.18 1.80 -16.99
N TYR A 305 -10.49 1.14 -17.92
CA TYR A 305 -9.49 1.77 -18.75
C TYR A 305 -10.09 2.87 -19.63
N ALA A 306 -11.19 2.60 -20.33
CA ALA A 306 -11.88 3.60 -21.17
C ALA A 306 -12.30 4.82 -20.34
N TRP A 307 -12.85 4.61 -19.14
CA TRP A 307 -13.21 5.70 -18.23
C TRP A 307 -11.97 6.51 -17.76
N MET A 308 -10.87 5.84 -17.48
CA MET A 308 -9.61 6.49 -17.09
C MET A 308 -9.08 7.40 -18.21
N MET A 309 -9.14 6.94 -19.45
CA MET A 309 -8.61 7.66 -20.63
C MET A 309 -9.54 8.78 -21.10
N LYS A 310 -10.83 8.65 -20.83
CA LYS A 310 -11.86 9.60 -21.24
C LYS A 310 -11.59 11.01 -20.69
N PRO A 311 -11.79 12.09 -21.51
CA PRO A 311 -11.63 13.48 -21.04
C PRO A 311 -12.47 13.81 -19.80
N VAL A 312 -11.96 14.75 -18.98
CA VAL A 312 -12.66 15.20 -17.76
C VAL A 312 -14.00 15.83 -18.08
N GLU A 313 -14.09 16.61 -19.17
CA GLU A 313 -15.29 17.28 -19.68
C GLU A 313 -16.39 16.28 -20.03
N GLU A 314 -16.00 15.10 -20.46
CA GLU A 314 -16.90 14.00 -20.81
C GLU A 314 -17.20 13.06 -19.64
N GLY A 315 -16.74 13.38 -18.44
CA GLY A 315 -16.99 12.60 -17.24
C GLY A 315 -15.93 11.53 -16.90
N GLY A 316 -14.82 11.49 -17.64
CA GLY A 316 -13.68 10.62 -17.38
C GLY A 316 -12.68 11.19 -16.39
N LEU A 317 -11.48 10.58 -16.33
CA LEU A 317 -10.35 11.04 -15.49
C LEU A 317 -9.34 11.91 -16.25
N GLY A 318 -9.37 11.95 -17.60
CA GLY A 318 -8.43 12.73 -18.40
C GLY A 318 -6.98 12.26 -18.28
N MET A 319 -6.75 10.95 -18.13
CA MET A 319 -5.39 10.43 -17.92
C MET A 319 -4.54 10.41 -19.19
N LYS A 320 -5.15 10.34 -20.40
CA LYS A 320 -4.40 10.25 -21.66
C LYS A 320 -3.35 11.34 -21.80
N PRO A 321 -3.65 12.66 -21.75
CA PRO A 321 -2.65 13.71 -21.87
C PRO A 321 -1.60 13.68 -20.74
N VAL A 322 -1.94 13.14 -19.58
CA VAL A 322 -1.00 12.99 -18.47
C VAL A 322 0.01 11.88 -18.77
N LEU A 323 -0.46 10.73 -19.27
CA LEU A 323 0.37 9.57 -19.62
C LEU A 323 1.30 9.91 -20.79
N ASP A 324 0.79 10.63 -21.81
CA ASP A 324 1.60 11.14 -22.94
C ASP A 324 2.74 12.03 -22.43
N TYR A 325 2.42 12.98 -21.55
CA TYR A 325 3.37 13.95 -21.05
C TYR A 325 4.50 13.33 -20.21
N ILE A 326 4.19 12.27 -19.45
CA ILE A 326 5.20 11.58 -18.64
C ILE A 326 5.88 10.43 -19.38
N GLY A 327 5.48 10.11 -20.61
CA GLY A 327 6.03 9.00 -21.40
C GLY A 327 5.69 7.61 -20.83
N ALA A 328 4.52 7.45 -20.23
CA ALA A 328 4.06 6.15 -19.77
C ALA A 328 3.46 5.33 -20.92
N LYS A 329 3.69 4.02 -20.91
CA LYS A 329 3.12 3.09 -21.89
C LYS A 329 1.63 2.88 -21.62
N TYR A 330 0.81 2.94 -22.68
CA TYR A 330 -0.61 2.59 -22.65
C TYR A 330 -1.06 2.13 -24.04
N GLU A 331 -2.22 1.49 -24.12
CA GLU A 331 -2.85 1.13 -25.40
C GLU A 331 -3.68 2.32 -25.91
N GLU A 332 -3.54 2.64 -27.18
CA GLU A 332 -4.53 3.52 -27.82
C GLU A 332 -5.86 2.76 -27.86
N SER A 333 -6.92 3.32 -27.30
CA SER A 333 -8.25 2.75 -27.48
C SER A 333 -8.59 2.89 -28.96
N ASP A 334 -8.48 1.80 -29.70
CA ASP A 334 -9.14 1.71 -31.00
C ASP A 334 -10.60 2.10 -30.77
N GLY A 335 -11.04 3.13 -31.44
CA GLY A 335 -12.40 3.65 -31.31
C GLY A 335 -13.44 2.58 -31.65
N ALA A 336 -13.60 1.64 -30.73
CA ALA A 336 -14.64 0.63 -30.76
C ALA A 336 -15.94 1.27 -30.26
N GLY A 337 -16.71 1.75 -31.17
CA GLY A 337 -18.01 2.26 -30.83
C GLY A 337 -18.79 2.82 -32.01
N ARG A 338 -19.17 1.99 -32.90
CA ARG A 338 -20.41 2.22 -33.67
C ARG A 338 -21.43 1.19 -33.24
#